data_d261243ca7422ceb78b2321e77f9f55b
#
_entry.id   d261243ca7422ceb78b2321e77f9f55b
#
_cell.length_a   1.000
_cell.length_b   1.000
_cell.length_c   1.000
_cell.angle_alpha   90.00
_cell.angle_beta   90.00
_cell.angle_gamma   90.00
#
_symmetry.space_group_name_H-M   'P 1'
#
loop_
_entity.id
_entity.type
_entity.pdbx_description
1 polymer ?
#
loop_
_entity_poly.entity_id
_entity_poly.type
_entity_poly.pdbx_seq_one_letter_code
_entity_poly.pdbx_strand_id
1 'polypeptide(L)'
;MDWHGRIITTPDTLFGRPRIAGTRIGVDFVLELKSSGWSDERILEEYPHLKPEDLQAVYAFVQECMAEELFVLKGKAAEFSP
;
A
#
# COMPACT_ATOMS: atom_id res chain seq x y z
N MET A 1 -4.66 -9.01 -9.33
CA MET A 1 -5.59 -7.91 -8.93
C MET A 1 -5.06 -6.60 -9.49
N ASP A 2 -5.88 -5.89 -10.23
CA ASP A 2 -5.49 -4.57 -10.72
C ASP A 2 -5.87 -3.52 -9.68
N TRP A 3 -4.87 -2.88 -9.10
CA TRP A 3 -5.10 -1.88 -8.06
C TRP A 3 -5.37 -0.48 -8.63
N HIS A 4 -5.18 -0.27 -9.92
CA HIS A 4 -5.37 1.03 -10.55
C HIS A 4 -6.82 1.51 -10.38
N GLY A 5 -6.99 2.77 -10.02
CA GLY A 5 -8.29 3.33 -9.71
C GLY A 5 -8.73 3.13 -8.26
N ARG A 6 -8.20 2.14 -7.56
CA ARG A 6 -8.47 1.95 -6.13
C ARG A 6 -7.40 2.58 -5.25
N ILE A 7 -6.16 2.62 -5.72
CA ILE A 7 -5.06 3.29 -5.03
C ILE A 7 -4.69 4.50 -5.88
N ILE A 8 -4.76 5.68 -5.28
CA ILE A 8 -4.52 6.94 -5.98
C ILE A 8 -3.61 7.84 -5.16
N THR A 9 -3.04 8.83 -5.81
CA THR A 9 -2.28 9.90 -5.17
C THR A 9 -2.81 11.24 -5.66
N THR A 10 -2.95 12.19 -4.75
CA THR A 10 -3.28 13.57 -5.09
C THR A 10 -2.37 14.50 -4.28
N PRO A 11 -1.82 15.56 -4.89
CA PRO A 11 -0.80 16.37 -4.21
C PRO A 11 -1.28 17.01 -2.91
N ASP A 12 -2.55 17.31 -2.80
CA ASP A 12 -3.13 18.03 -1.66
C ASP A 12 -3.76 17.10 -0.62
N THR A 13 -3.65 15.79 -0.79
CA THR A 13 -4.19 14.82 0.17
C THR A 13 -3.05 13.92 0.65
N LEU A 14 -2.86 13.84 1.97
CA LEU A 14 -1.82 13.02 2.61
C LEU A 14 -0.43 13.30 2.01
N PHE A 15 -0.16 14.56 1.64
CA PHE A 15 1.12 14.97 1.06
C PHE A 15 1.49 14.19 -0.20
N GLY A 16 0.50 13.79 -0.99
CA GLY A 16 0.74 13.05 -2.22
C GLY A 16 1.03 11.57 -2.01
N ARG A 17 0.86 11.04 -0.81
CA ARG A 17 1.09 9.63 -0.54
C ARG A 17 -0.03 8.76 -1.10
N PRO A 18 0.27 7.53 -1.50
CA PRO A 18 -0.77 6.60 -1.97
C PRO A 18 -1.84 6.37 -0.92
N ARG A 19 -3.08 6.39 -1.35
CA ARG A 19 -4.23 6.17 -0.47
C ARG A 19 -5.33 5.41 -1.19
N ILE A 20 -6.26 4.89 -0.41
CA ILE A 20 -7.44 4.23 -0.96
C ILE A 20 -8.38 5.32 -1.50
N ALA A 21 -8.78 5.20 -2.75
CA ALA A 21 -9.65 6.16 -3.41
C ALA A 21 -10.94 6.38 -2.61
N GLY A 22 -11.36 7.64 -2.53
CA GLY A 22 -12.56 8.01 -1.78
C GLY A 22 -12.35 8.10 -0.27
N THR A 23 -11.14 7.90 0.21
CA THR A 23 -10.82 7.95 1.65
C THR A 23 -9.56 8.76 1.89
N ARG A 24 -9.26 9.01 3.16
CA ARG A 24 -7.96 9.51 3.60
C ARG A 24 -7.13 8.42 4.26
N ILE A 25 -7.44 7.16 3.95
CA ILE A 25 -6.71 6.03 4.49
C ILE A 25 -5.54 5.73 3.57
N GLY A 26 -4.34 6.02 4.04
CA GLY A 26 -3.12 5.79 3.28
C GLY A 26 -2.74 4.31 3.24
N VAL A 27 -2.01 3.94 2.20
CA VAL A 27 -1.46 2.59 2.08
C VAL A 27 -0.55 2.29 3.28
N ASP A 28 0.28 3.26 3.67
CA ASP A 28 1.18 3.11 4.81
C ASP A 28 0.42 2.88 6.12
N PHE A 29 -0.73 3.52 6.30
CA PHE A 29 -1.55 3.31 7.49
C PHE A 29 -2.07 1.87 7.57
N VAL A 30 -2.56 1.33 6.44
CA VAL A 30 -3.01 -0.06 6.39
C VAL A 30 -1.86 -1.01 6.76
N LEU A 31 -0.68 -0.75 6.21
CA LEU A 31 0.49 -1.58 6.51
C LEU A 31 0.88 -1.49 7.98
N GLU A 32 0.76 -0.32 8.58
CA GLU A 32 1.02 -0.14 10.01
C GLU A 32 0.06 -0.99 10.85
N LEU A 33 -1.22 -0.99 10.50
CA LEU A 33 -2.20 -1.83 11.19
C LEU A 33 -1.83 -3.31 11.05
N LYS A 34 -1.49 -3.74 9.84
CA LYS A 34 -1.10 -5.13 9.60
C LYS A 34 0.14 -5.51 10.38
N SER A 35 1.15 -4.65 10.41
CA SER A 35 2.37 -4.91 11.16
C SER A 35 2.14 -4.94 12.66
N SER A 36 1.07 -4.31 13.12
CA SER A 36 0.66 -4.35 14.54
C SER A 36 -0.25 -5.54 14.86
N GLY A 37 -0.46 -6.44 13.90
CA GLY A 37 -1.21 -7.67 14.14
C GLY A 37 -2.69 -7.62 13.80
N TRP A 38 -3.16 -6.54 13.17
CA TRP A 38 -4.56 -6.44 12.78
C TRP A 38 -4.87 -7.39 11.62
N SER A 39 -5.95 -8.13 11.74
CA SER A 39 -6.47 -8.92 10.62
C SER A 39 -7.24 -8.02 9.66
N ASP A 40 -7.40 -8.49 8.42
CA ASP A 40 -8.23 -7.78 7.45
C ASP A 40 -9.66 -7.61 7.97
N GLU A 41 -10.19 -8.64 8.61
CA GLU A 41 -11.54 -8.60 9.19
C GLU A 41 -11.67 -7.48 10.21
N ARG A 42 -10.68 -7.34 11.08
CA ARG A 42 -10.69 -6.28 12.08
C ARG A 42 -10.61 -4.89 11.44
N ILE A 43 -9.78 -4.75 10.39
CA ILE A 43 -9.68 -3.49 9.67
C ILE A 43 -11.04 -3.13 9.05
N LEU A 44 -11.71 -4.09 8.43
CA LEU A 44 -13.00 -3.86 7.80
C LEU A 44 -14.10 -3.55 8.83
N GLU A 45 -14.00 -4.12 10.04
CA GLU A 45 -14.93 -3.79 11.12
C GLU A 45 -14.74 -2.36 11.62
N GLU A 46 -13.50 -1.94 11.80
CA GLU A 46 -13.18 -0.60 12.31
C GLU A 46 -13.38 0.48 11.24
N TYR A 47 -13.24 0.13 9.98
CA TYR A 47 -13.39 1.05 8.85
C TYR A 47 -14.43 0.49 7.87
N PRO A 48 -15.71 0.53 8.24
CA PRO A 48 -16.77 -0.19 7.51
C PRO A 48 -17.03 0.32 6.10
N HIS A 49 -16.53 1.50 5.75
CA HIS A 49 -16.65 2.01 4.38
C HIS A 49 -15.61 1.37 3.44
N LEU A 50 -14.65 0.63 3.98
CA LEU A 50 -13.69 -0.11 3.16
C LEU A 50 -14.29 -1.45 2.76
N LYS A 51 -13.88 -1.93 1.58
CA LYS A 51 -14.27 -3.23 1.05
C LYS A 51 -13.06 -4.15 1.04
N PRO A 52 -13.28 -5.48 1.04
CA PRO A 52 -12.16 -6.42 0.93
C PRO A 52 -11.27 -6.14 -0.29
N GLU A 53 -11.87 -5.72 -1.40
CA GLU A 53 -11.14 -5.38 -2.63
C GLU A 53 -10.20 -4.20 -2.42
N ASP A 54 -10.53 -3.28 -1.53
CA ASP A 54 -9.67 -2.14 -1.22
C ASP A 54 -8.38 -2.62 -0.55
N LEU A 55 -8.49 -3.56 0.38
CA LEU A 55 -7.31 -4.13 1.03
C LEU A 55 -6.48 -4.96 0.06
N GLN A 56 -7.14 -5.74 -0.82
CA GLN A 56 -6.42 -6.47 -1.85
C GLN A 56 -5.65 -5.53 -2.77
N ALA A 57 -6.24 -4.38 -3.09
CA ALA A 57 -5.58 -3.38 -3.92
C ALA A 57 -4.35 -2.80 -3.22
N VAL A 58 -4.44 -2.56 -1.92
CA VAL A 58 -3.30 -2.09 -1.12
C VAL A 58 -2.15 -3.09 -1.24
N TYR A 59 -2.43 -4.37 -1.04
CA TYR A 59 -1.38 -5.39 -1.06
C TYR A 59 -0.81 -5.60 -2.46
N ALA A 60 -1.65 -5.55 -3.49
CA ALA A 60 -1.19 -5.65 -4.88
C ALA A 60 -0.30 -4.47 -5.25
N PHE A 61 -0.67 -3.27 -4.83
CA PHE A 61 0.12 -2.06 -5.06
C PHE A 61 1.48 -2.17 -4.38
N VAL A 62 1.49 -2.56 -3.11
CA VAL A 62 2.74 -2.70 -2.34
C VAL A 62 3.63 -3.77 -2.96
N GLN A 63 3.06 -4.89 -3.37
CA GLN A 63 3.82 -5.95 -4.02
C GLN A 63 4.52 -5.44 -5.28
N GLU A 64 3.81 -4.69 -6.10
CA GLU A 64 4.39 -4.13 -7.33
C GLU A 64 5.50 -3.13 -7.00
N CYS A 65 5.27 -2.24 -6.03
CA CYS A 65 6.29 -1.30 -5.58
C CYS A 65 7.52 -2.01 -5.04
N MET A 66 7.33 -3.05 -4.24
CA MET A 66 8.44 -3.81 -3.68
C MET A 66 9.22 -4.55 -4.75
N ALA A 67 8.53 -5.07 -5.76
CA ALA A 67 9.20 -5.73 -6.88
C ALA A 67 10.12 -4.76 -7.63
N GLU A 68 9.65 -3.54 -7.86
CA GLU A 68 10.46 -2.51 -8.50
C GLU A 68 11.61 -2.07 -7.60
N GLU A 69 11.35 -1.88 -6.31
CA GLU A 69 12.38 -1.52 -5.34
C GLU A 69 13.46 -2.58 -5.25
N LEU A 70 13.05 -3.85 -5.18
CA LEU A 70 14.00 -4.95 -5.12
C LEU A 70 14.88 -5.00 -6.37
N PHE A 71 14.31 -4.70 -7.53
CA PHE A 71 15.08 -4.63 -8.76
C PHE A 71 16.14 -3.52 -8.68
N VAL A 72 15.75 -2.35 -8.20
CA VAL A 72 16.68 -1.21 -8.03
C VAL A 72 17.75 -1.55 -7.00
N LEU A 73 17.36 -2.13 -5.87
CA LEU A 73 18.30 -2.50 -4.81
C LEU A 73 19.29 -3.55 -5.29
N LYS A 74 18.86 -4.50 -6.12
CA LYS A 74 19.77 -5.50 -6.71
C LYS A 74 20.85 -4.82 -7.54
N GLY A 75 20.47 -3.84 -8.36
CA GLY A 75 21.44 -3.06 -9.13
C GLY A 75 22.44 -2.37 -8.22
N LYS A 76 21.96 -1.69 -7.19
CA LYS A 76 22.81 -1.01 -6.22
C LYS A 76 23.66 -1.99 -5.41
N ALA A 77 23.09 -3.10 -5.01
CA ALA A 77 23.84 -4.12 -4.26
C ALA A 77 24.98 -4.66 -5.09
N ALA A 78 24.80 -4.83 -6.39
CA ALA A 78 25.87 -5.24 -7.27
C ALA A 78 27.01 -4.20 -7.31
N GLU A 79 26.66 -2.92 -7.23
CA GLU A 79 27.66 -1.85 -7.18
C GLU A 79 28.42 -1.82 -5.86
N PHE A 80 27.75 -2.15 -4.77
CA PHE A 80 28.34 -2.11 -3.43
C PHE A 80 28.90 -3.45 -2.97
N SER A 81 28.68 -4.51 -3.71
CA SER A 81 29.24 -5.82 -3.35
C SER A 81 30.75 -5.81 -3.44
N PRO A 82 31.41 -6.27 -2.41
CA PRO A 82 32.86 -6.37 -2.44
C PRO A 82 33.36 -7.43 -3.44
#